data_d3680914fe3ee9cf805a90e1d09089bd
#
_entry.id   d3680914fe3ee9cf805a90e1d09089bd
#
_cell.length_a   1.000
_cell.length_b   1.000
_cell.length_c   1.000
_cell.angle_alpha   90.00
_cell.angle_beta   90.00
_cell.angle_gamma   90.00
#
_symmetry.space_group_name_H-M   'P 1'
#
loop_
_entity.id
_entity.type
_entity.pdbx_description
1 polymer ?
#
loop_
_entity_poly.entity_id
_entity_poly.type
_entity_poly.pdbx_seq_one_letter_code
_entity_poly.pdbx_strand_id
1 'polypeptide(L)'
;MIKFCKTCLNPSTRPNIKFDKNGKCYVCVYESSKKLDFKYKKYEWEKKNREIQSIKEWAKKNKTNSNYDCIIPVSAGKDSYRQAFYVRDVLKMNPLLVCNSYPPEQLTTIGAANMDNLIKKGFDVIIISLDPVVWKKLYRFCLKKHGNMMKASEMALYAAPVHIALSYGIPLMFYGENPAHTIGEKHGELTGDAIGIRKGNTIKGGPLNLGFKFTKKSDYFFYNYPSLKNISRNNLKIIYLGYYIKDWYGYKNAKFAINKGFKKRTDKPINTGDLWGFTGVDDDIRLVNQYLKYLKYGFGHVTDQVIEAIHQGFLTREEAIKIVKKYDGACSQKYILKF
;
A
#
# COMPACT_ATOMS: atom_id res chain seq x y z
N MET A 1 -22.63 20.72 4.00
CA MET A 1 -22.29 20.59 2.55
C MET A 1 -20.89 20.05 2.42
N ILE A 2 -20.67 19.01 1.59
CA ILE A 2 -19.33 18.45 1.35
C ILE A 2 -18.51 19.45 0.55
N LYS A 3 -17.31 19.78 1.04
CA LYS A 3 -16.35 20.63 0.33
C LYS A 3 -15.35 19.76 -0.42
N PHE A 4 -14.94 20.21 -1.62
CA PHE A 4 -13.93 19.55 -2.43
C PHE A 4 -12.70 20.44 -2.59
N CYS A 5 -11.52 19.82 -2.66
CA CYS A 5 -10.30 20.54 -2.99
C CYS A 5 -10.47 21.26 -4.35
N LYS A 6 -10.09 22.55 -4.39
CA LYS A 6 -10.18 23.36 -5.62
C LYS A 6 -9.24 22.87 -6.73
N THR A 7 -8.22 22.07 -6.39
CA THR A 7 -7.24 21.57 -7.34
C THR A 7 -7.51 20.12 -7.78
N CYS A 8 -7.77 19.15 -6.85
CA CYS A 8 -7.73 17.72 -7.15
C CYS A 8 -8.97 16.89 -6.80
N LEU A 9 -10.09 17.47 -6.42
CA LEU A 9 -11.34 16.79 -6.02
C LEU A 9 -11.30 16.03 -4.66
N ASN A 10 -10.26 16.15 -3.86
CA ASN A 10 -10.23 15.52 -2.53
C ASN A 10 -11.41 16.05 -1.69
N PRO A 11 -12.32 15.17 -1.19
CA PRO A 11 -13.50 15.63 -0.46
C PRO A 11 -13.20 15.87 1.03
N SER A 12 -13.95 16.76 1.66
CA SER A 12 -13.84 17.03 3.11
C SER A 12 -14.27 15.86 4.00
N THR A 13 -14.94 14.88 3.44
CA THR A 13 -15.32 13.62 4.12
C THR A 13 -14.17 12.62 4.24
N ARG A 14 -13.04 12.84 3.52
CA ARG A 14 -11.85 11.99 3.68
C ARG A 14 -11.31 12.14 5.10
N PRO A 15 -11.11 11.04 5.82
CA PRO A 15 -10.53 11.08 7.17
C PRO A 15 -9.20 11.84 7.20
N ASN A 16 -9.06 12.72 8.19
CA ASN A 16 -7.86 13.53 8.45
C ASN A 16 -7.47 14.53 7.36
N ILE A 17 -8.27 14.71 6.31
CA ILE A 17 -7.99 15.71 5.28
C ILE A 17 -8.09 17.14 5.85
N LYS A 18 -7.19 18.00 5.45
CA LYS A 18 -7.20 19.42 5.77
C LYS A 18 -7.04 20.25 4.51
N PHE A 19 -7.59 21.44 4.52
CA PHE A 19 -7.51 22.40 3.44
C PHE A 19 -6.82 23.68 3.95
N ASP A 20 -6.06 24.33 3.09
CA ASP A 20 -5.51 25.64 3.34
C ASP A 20 -6.59 26.74 3.18
N LYS A 21 -6.22 28.01 3.44
CA LYS A 21 -7.10 29.18 3.28
C LYS A 21 -7.61 29.37 1.86
N ASN A 22 -6.92 28.82 0.86
CA ASN A 22 -7.29 28.90 -0.56
C ASN A 22 -8.17 27.72 -1.00
N GLY A 23 -8.51 26.78 -0.09
CA GLY A 23 -9.31 25.60 -0.39
C GLY A 23 -8.54 24.49 -1.09
N LYS A 24 -7.19 24.47 -1.03
CA LYS A 24 -6.35 23.39 -1.50
C LYS A 24 -6.11 22.38 -0.38
N CYS A 25 -6.20 21.08 -0.66
CA CYS A 25 -5.84 20.07 0.32
C CYS A 25 -4.31 19.97 0.47
N TYR A 26 -3.85 19.47 1.63
CA TYR A 26 -2.40 19.34 1.91
C TYR A 26 -1.64 18.50 0.89
N VAL A 27 -2.27 17.47 0.31
CA VAL A 27 -1.63 16.68 -0.76
C VAL A 27 -1.31 17.57 -1.97
N CYS A 28 -2.25 18.43 -2.37
CA CYS A 28 -2.01 19.39 -3.45
C CYS A 28 -0.97 20.45 -3.11
N VAL A 29 -0.93 20.92 -1.86
CA VAL A 29 0.11 21.85 -1.39
C VAL A 29 1.49 21.18 -1.50
N TYR A 30 1.61 19.95 -1.01
CA TYR A 30 2.85 19.16 -1.09
C TYR A 30 3.26 18.87 -2.55
N GLU A 31 2.32 18.45 -3.41
CA GLU A 31 2.62 18.20 -4.84
C GLU A 31 3.02 19.50 -5.56
N SER A 32 2.44 20.62 -5.20
CA SER A 32 2.85 21.93 -5.75
C SER A 32 4.27 22.30 -5.32
N SER A 33 4.66 22.05 -4.07
CA SER A 33 6.02 22.33 -3.59
C SER A 33 7.08 21.51 -4.31
N LYS A 34 6.75 20.29 -4.74
CA LYS A 34 7.65 19.47 -5.57
C LYS A 34 7.91 20.07 -6.96
N LYS A 35 7.04 20.95 -7.46
CA LYS A 35 7.16 21.57 -8.79
C LYS A 35 7.95 22.87 -8.78
N LEU A 36 8.25 23.41 -7.61
CA LEU A 36 9.01 24.64 -7.45
C LEU A 36 10.52 24.33 -7.50
N ASP A 37 11.29 25.12 -8.22
CA ASP A 37 12.74 25.16 -8.37
C ASP A 37 13.47 23.87 -8.82
N PHE A 38 14.05 23.93 -10.04
CA PHE A 38 14.80 22.81 -10.65
C PHE A 38 16.12 22.49 -9.93
N LYS A 39 16.85 23.51 -9.42
CA LYS A 39 18.12 23.33 -8.70
C LYS A 39 17.90 22.64 -7.36
N TYR A 40 16.88 23.07 -6.60
CA TYR A 40 16.48 22.46 -5.34
C TYR A 40 16.09 20.99 -5.53
N LYS A 41 15.33 20.66 -6.58
CA LYS A 41 14.95 19.28 -6.91
C LYS A 41 16.15 18.39 -7.21
N LYS A 42 17.14 18.89 -7.97
CA LYS A 42 18.36 18.13 -8.27
C LYS A 42 19.09 17.78 -6.98
N TYR A 43 19.32 18.78 -6.11
CA TYR A 43 19.96 18.59 -4.83
C TYR A 43 19.23 17.58 -3.93
N GLU A 44 17.91 17.70 -3.80
CA GLU A 44 17.09 16.79 -2.98
C GLU A 44 17.16 15.34 -3.50
N TRP A 45 17.14 15.12 -4.82
CA TRP A 45 17.27 13.78 -5.37
C TRP A 45 18.68 13.20 -5.21
N GLU A 46 19.72 14.00 -5.32
CA GLU A 46 21.09 13.59 -5.04
C GLU A 46 21.26 13.20 -3.57
N LYS A 47 20.67 13.97 -2.64
CA LYS A 47 20.63 13.66 -1.22
C LYS A 47 19.95 12.32 -0.97
N LYS A 48 18.74 12.11 -1.52
CA LYS A 48 18.00 10.85 -1.40
C LYS A 48 18.76 9.66 -1.99
N ASN A 49 19.43 9.85 -3.11
CA ASN A 49 20.28 8.82 -3.69
C ASN A 49 21.47 8.46 -2.78
N ARG A 50 22.13 9.42 -2.18
CA ARG A 50 23.21 9.15 -1.20
C ARG A 50 22.66 8.41 0.02
N GLU A 51 21.51 8.83 0.53
CA GLU A 51 20.85 8.20 1.68
C GLU A 51 20.51 6.73 1.41
N ILE A 52 19.85 6.42 0.29
CA ILE A 52 19.49 5.02 -0.02
C ILE A 52 20.72 4.14 -0.25
N GLN A 53 21.81 4.67 -0.83
CA GLN A 53 23.07 3.92 -0.95
C GLN A 53 23.69 3.67 0.43
N SER A 54 23.68 4.66 1.33
CA SER A 54 24.15 4.47 2.71
C SER A 54 23.32 3.41 3.46
N ILE A 55 21.99 3.40 3.29
CA ILE A 55 21.09 2.40 3.87
C ILE A 55 21.43 1.01 3.32
N LYS A 56 21.64 0.88 2.02
CA LYS A 56 22.06 -0.37 1.37
C LYS A 56 23.37 -0.92 1.96
N GLU A 57 24.41 -0.09 2.04
CA GLU A 57 25.71 -0.53 2.59
C GLU A 57 25.59 -0.89 4.07
N TRP A 58 24.79 -0.13 4.81
CA TRP A 58 24.48 -0.45 6.20
C TRP A 58 23.76 -1.82 6.33
N ALA A 59 22.78 -2.11 5.48
CA ALA A 59 22.05 -3.38 5.53
C ALA A 59 22.98 -4.57 5.26
N LYS A 60 23.86 -4.46 4.25
CA LYS A 60 24.85 -5.52 3.94
C LYS A 60 25.81 -5.81 5.10
N LYS A 61 26.19 -4.78 5.86
CA LYS A 61 27.09 -4.92 7.00
C LYS A 61 26.41 -5.46 8.26
N ASN A 62 25.10 -5.28 8.40
CA ASN A 62 24.34 -5.62 9.62
C ASN A 62 23.49 -6.87 9.49
N LYS A 63 23.45 -7.55 8.36
CA LYS A 63 22.74 -8.82 8.23
C LYS A 63 23.47 -9.93 9.00
N THR A 64 22.70 -10.74 9.73
CA THR A 64 23.22 -11.85 10.52
C THR A 64 22.72 -13.17 9.96
N ASN A 65 23.63 -14.05 9.55
CA ASN A 65 23.30 -15.41 9.08
C ASN A 65 22.22 -15.49 7.98
N SER A 66 21.99 -14.42 7.22
CA SER A 66 21.02 -14.37 6.14
C SER A 66 21.70 -14.15 4.79
N ASN A 67 21.24 -14.87 3.78
CA ASN A 67 21.64 -14.61 2.39
C ASN A 67 20.94 -13.37 1.82
N TYR A 68 19.85 -12.90 2.47
CA TYR A 68 19.07 -11.78 2.00
C TYR A 68 19.51 -10.48 2.68
N ASP A 69 19.52 -9.40 1.90
CA ASP A 69 19.89 -8.06 2.36
C ASP A 69 18.71 -7.28 2.95
N CYS A 70 17.51 -7.61 2.49
CA CYS A 70 16.27 -6.94 2.91
C CYS A 70 15.03 -7.78 2.68
N ILE A 71 13.93 -7.39 3.33
CA ILE A 71 12.58 -7.91 3.07
C ILE A 71 11.76 -6.90 2.28
N ILE A 72 10.94 -7.41 1.36
CA ILE A 72 9.91 -6.64 0.65
C ILE A 72 8.57 -7.33 0.87
N PRO A 73 7.62 -6.71 1.61
CA PRO A 73 6.24 -7.16 1.64
C PRO A 73 5.60 -7.07 0.27
N VAL A 74 4.97 -8.14 -0.18
CA VAL A 74 4.38 -8.21 -1.51
C VAL A 74 2.97 -8.80 -1.48
N SER A 75 2.09 -8.27 -2.31
CA SER A 75 0.80 -8.88 -2.68
C SER A 75 0.78 -9.29 -4.16
N ALA A 76 1.92 -9.28 -4.82
CA ALA A 76 2.06 -9.41 -6.27
C ALA A 76 1.28 -8.38 -7.09
N GLY A 77 0.95 -7.24 -6.48
CA GLY A 77 0.41 -6.05 -7.14
C GLY A 77 1.50 -5.25 -7.87
N LYS A 78 1.09 -4.23 -8.62
CA LYS A 78 1.97 -3.35 -9.40
C LYS A 78 3.14 -2.75 -8.61
N ASP A 79 2.87 -2.35 -7.35
CA ASP A 79 3.88 -1.72 -6.50
C ASP A 79 4.88 -2.75 -5.98
N SER A 80 4.44 -3.99 -5.71
CA SER A 80 5.31 -5.12 -5.37
C SER A 80 6.33 -5.39 -6.47
N TYR A 81 5.90 -5.41 -7.75
CA TYR A 81 6.80 -5.54 -8.90
C TYR A 81 7.82 -4.40 -8.93
N ARG A 82 7.35 -3.15 -8.80
CA ARG A 82 8.25 -1.98 -8.84
C ARG A 82 9.31 -2.06 -7.75
N GLN A 83 8.93 -2.44 -6.54
CA GLN A 83 9.84 -2.61 -5.39
C GLN A 83 10.84 -3.73 -5.64
N ALA A 84 10.36 -4.94 -5.94
CA ALA A 84 11.21 -6.12 -6.09
C ALA A 84 12.29 -5.91 -7.15
N PHE A 85 11.90 -5.46 -8.34
CA PHE A 85 12.84 -5.22 -9.42
C PHE A 85 13.77 -4.03 -9.16
N TYR A 86 13.29 -2.95 -8.52
CA TYR A 86 14.15 -1.81 -8.17
C TYR A 86 15.24 -2.21 -7.18
N VAL A 87 14.88 -2.95 -6.14
CA VAL A 87 15.83 -3.42 -5.12
C VAL A 87 16.85 -4.36 -5.71
N ARG A 88 16.43 -5.35 -6.52
CA ARG A 88 17.35 -6.30 -7.14
C ARG A 88 18.18 -5.67 -8.26
N ASP A 89 17.53 -5.00 -9.21
CA ASP A 89 18.17 -4.61 -10.47
C ASP A 89 18.88 -3.25 -10.38
N VAL A 90 18.36 -2.31 -9.57
CA VAL A 90 18.93 -0.96 -9.40
C VAL A 90 19.82 -0.86 -8.17
N LEU A 91 19.31 -1.27 -7.00
CA LEU A 91 20.09 -1.22 -5.76
C LEU A 91 21.11 -2.37 -5.67
N LYS A 92 21.00 -3.41 -6.51
CA LYS A 92 21.88 -4.59 -6.48
C LYS A 92 21.92 -5.24 -5.10
N MET A 93 20.74 -5.43 -4.52
CA MET A 93 20.51 -6.12 -3.27
C MET A 93 19.77 -7.43 -3.53
N ASN A 94 19.91 -8.41 -2.62
CA ASN A 94 19.20 -9.68 -2.66
C ASN A 94 17.96 -9.60 -1.73
N PRO A 95 16.74 -9.33 -2.26
CA PRO A 95 15.53 -9.22 -1.45
C PRO A 95 14.90 -10.60 -1.21
N LEU A 96 14.38 -10.83 -0.01
CA LEU A 96 13.39 -11.86 0.28
C LEU A 96 11.98 -11.23 0.18
N LEU A 97 11.14 -11.76 -0.68
CA LEU A 97 9.75 -11.32 -0.77
C LEU A 97 8.90 -12.04 0.28
N VAL A 98 8.03 -11.32 0.97
CA VAL A 98 7.13 -11.88 1.98
C VAL A 98 5.69 -11.51 1.64
N CYS A 99 4.89 -12.52 1.34
CA CYS A 99 3.48 -12.39 1.02
C CYS A 99 2.62 -12.87 2.19
N ASN A 100 1.75 -12.00 2.71
CA ASN A 100 0.61 -12.46 3.49
C ASN A 100 -0.53 -12.78 2.53
N SER A 101 -0.72 -14.06 2.22
CA SER A 101 -1.72 -14.53 1.25
C SER A 101 -3.13 -14.47 1.83
N TYR A 102 -4.08 -14.18 0.97
CA TYR A 102 -5.49 -14.41 1.29
C TYR A 102 -5.79 -15.91 1.38
N PRO A 103 -6.87 -16.32 2.11
CA PRO A 103 -7.37 -17.68 2.02
C PRO A 103 -7.60 -18.11 0.56
N PRO A 104 -7.42 -19.39 0.22
CA PRO A 104 -7.51 -19.87 -1.16
C PRO A 104 -8.81 -19.50 -1.88
N GLU A 105 -9.94 -19.50 -1.17
CA GLU A 105 -11.23 -19.11 -1.71
C GLU A 105 -11.38 -17.62 -2.04
N GLN A 106 -10.51 -16.78 -1.48
CA GLN A 106 -10.52 -15.33 -1.68
C GLN A 106 -9.49 -14.90 -2.74
N LEU A 107 -8.39 -15.64 -2.86
CA LEU A 107 -7.32 -15.32 -3.81
C LEU A 107 -7.81 -15.46 -5.25
N THR A 108 -7.62 -14.42 -6.06
CA THR A 108 -7.99 -14.46 -7.49
C THR A 108 -6.96 -15.21 -8.32
N THR A 109 -7.38 -15.76 -9.46
CA THR A 109 -6.47 -16.38 -10.44
C THR A 109 -5.43 -15.39 -10.98
N ILE A 110 -5.80 -14.11 -11.11
CA ILE A 110 -4.87 -13.05 -11.53
C ILE A 110 -3.80 -12.81 -10.47
N GLY A 111 -4.19 -12.75 -9.19
CA GLY A 111 -3.26 -12.60 -8.07
C GLY A 111 -2.28 -13.76 -7.97
N ALA A 112 -2.80 -15.00 -8.07
CA ALA A 112 -1.96 -16.21 -8.09
C ALA A 112 -0.97 -16.21 -9.27
N ALA A 113 -1.44 -15.87 -10.49
CA ALA A 113 -0.59 -15.80 -11.68
C ALA A 113 0.49 -14.70 -11.59
N ASN A 114 0.19 -13.58 -10.92
CA ASN A 114 1.16 -12.52 -10.70
C ASN A 114 2.23 -12.94 -9.67
N MET A 115 1.86 -13.69 -8.65
CA MET A 115 2.83 -14.26 -7.70
C MET A 115 3.73 -15.29 -8.37
N ASP A 116 3.16 -16.22 -9.14
CA ASP A 116 3.91 -17.20 -9.93
C ASP A 116 4.91 -16.52 -10.88
N ASN A 117 4.50 -15.41 -11.52
CA ASN A 117 5.41 -14.66 -12.40
C ASN A 117 6.58 -14.04 -11.62
N LEU A 118 6.41 -13.52 -10.40
CA LEU A 118 7.52 -13.03 -9.58
C LEU A 118 8.50 -14.18 -9.26
N ILE A 119 7.99 -15.34 -8.88
CA ILE A 119 8.81 -16.54 -8.62
C ILE A 119 9.59 -16.94 -9.88
N LYS A 120 8.92 -17.03 -11.04
CA LYS A 120 9.56 -17.33 -12.33
C LYS A 120 10.59 -16.28 -12.78
N LYS A 121 10.54 -15.06 -12.25
CA LYS A 121 11.54 -14.01 -12.45
C LYS A 121 12.73 -14.12 -11.49
N GLY A 122 12.82 -15.21 -10.71
CA GLY A 122 13.93 -15.53 -9.84
C GLY A 122 13.90 -14.83 -8.48
N PHE A 123 12.72 -14.50 -7.97
CA PHE A 123 12.58 -14.03 -6.60
C PHE A 123 12.20 -15.16 -5.66
N ASP A 124 12.87 -15.24 -4.51
CA ASP A 124 12.47 -16.11 -3.42
C ASP A 124 11.31 -15.47 -2.66
N VAL A 125 10.28 -16.26 -2.35
CA VAL A 125 9.05 -15.80 -1.71
C VAL A 125 8.67 -16.67 -0.53
N ILE A 126 8.45 -16.07 0.63
CA ILE A 126 7.76 -16.70 1.76
C ILE A 126 6.28 -16.32 1.69
N ILE A 127 5.40 -17.31 1.64
CA ILE A 127 3.95 -17.13 1.67
C ILE A 127 3.44 -17.51 3.07
N ILE A 128 2.82 -16.55 3.75
CA ILE A 128 2.20 -16.73 5.05
C ILE A 128 0.70 -16.85 4.82
N SER A 129 0.13 -18.01 5.14
CA SER A 129 -1.31 -18.24 5.16
C SER A 129 -1.80 -18.24 6.61
N LEU A 130 -2.82 -17.43 6.88
CA LEU A 130 -3.45 -17.32 8.20
C LEU A 130 -4.64 -18.28 8.30
N ASP A 131 -5.04 -18.64 9.54
CA ASP A 131 -6.21 -19.47 9.76
C ASP A 131 -7.46 -18.88 9.08
N PRO A 132 -8.06 -19.56 8.10
CA PRO A 132 -9.19 -19.05 7.32
C PRO A 132 -10.45 -18.83 8.17
N VAL A 133 -10.62 -19.58 9.26
CA VAL A 133 -11.76 -19.44 10.18
C VAL A 133 -11.63 -18.14 10.97
N VAL A 134 -10.44 -17.88 11.53
CA VAL A 134 -10.14 -16.63 12.24
C VAL A 134 -10.25 -15.44 11.28
N TRP A 135 -9.66 -15.56 10.11
CA TRP A 135 -9.74 -14.56 9.05
C TRP A 135 -11.18 -14.16 8.73
N LYS A 136 -12.03 -15.13 8.41
CA LYS A 136 -13.45 -14.91 8.07
C LYS A 136 -14.24 -14.26 9.21
N LYS A 137 -14.02 -14.71 10.46
CA LYS A 137 -14.64 -14.11 11.64
C LYS A 137 -14.20 -12.65 11.83
N LEU A 138 -12.92 -12.36 11.66
CA LEU A 138 -12.36 -11.02 11.79
C LEU A 138 -12.85 -10.08 10.68
N TYR A 139 -12.95 -10.54 9.44
CA TYR A 139 -13.53 -9.79 8.32
C TYR A 139 -14.99 -9.39 8.61
N ARG A 140 -15.83 -10.36 9.03
CA ARG A 140 -17.23 -10.09 9.42
C ARG A 140 -17.34 -9.11 10.57
N PHE A 141 -16.48 -9.24 11.57
CA PHE A 141 -16.43 -8.31 12.70
C PHE A 141 -16.05 -6.90 12.24
N CYS A 142 -15.01 -6.77 11.44
CA CYS A 142 -14.55 -5.49 10.92
C CYS A 142 -15.60 -4.82 10.01
N LEU A 143 -16.33 -5.59 9.21
CA LEU A 143 -17.46 -5.08 8.44
C LEU A 143 -18.53 -4.50 9.35
N LYS A 144 -19.03 -5.31 10.32
CA LYS A 144 -20.12 -4.91 11.22
C LYS A 144 -19.77 -3.71 12.08
N LYS A 145 -18.57 -3.68 12.64
CA LYS A 145 -18.14 -2.64 13.59
C LYS A 145 -17.59 -1.38 12.92
N HIS A 146 -16.93 -1.53 11.79
CA HIS A 146 -16.17 -0.42 11.16
C HIS A 146 -16.63 -0.08 9.74
N GLY A 147 -17.49 -0.91 9.11
CA GLY A 147 -17.80 -0.76 7.68
C GLY A 147 -16.54 -0.80 6.80
N ASN A 148 -15.54 -1.61 7.20
CA ASN A 148 -14.27 -1.76 6.49
C ASN A 148 -13.68 -3.15 6.78
N MET A 149 -13.86 -4.07 5.85
CA MET A 149 -13.37 -5.45 5.94
C MET A 149 -11.85 -5.54 5.88
N MET A 150 -11.24 -4.66 5.09
CA MET A 150 -9.79 -4.68 4.84
C MET A 150 -8.93 -4.36 6.07
N LYS A 151 -9.55 -3.86 7.17
CA LYS A 151 -8.80 -3.66 8.43
C LYS A 151 -8.10 -4.93 8.90
N ALA A 152 -8.73 -6.08 8.73
CA ALA A 152 -8.16 -7.37 9.12
C ALA A 152 -6.91 -7.70 8.29
N SER A 153 -7.05 -7.71 6.96
CA SER A 153 -5.94 -8.05 6.06
C SER A 153 -4.80 -7.05 6.13
N GLU A 154 -5.10 -5.76 6.23
CA GLU A 154 -4.07 -4.73 6.34
C GLU A 154 -3.23 -4.87 7.60
N MET A 155 -3.83 -5.25 8.75
CA MET A 155 -3.04 -5.53 9.95
C MET A 155 -2.02 -6.64 9.72
N ALA A 156 -2.43 -7.76 9.15
CA ALA A 156 -1.54 -8.88 8.87
C ALA A 156 -0.51 -8.52 7.78
N LEU A 157 -0.94 -7.81 6.73
CA LEU A 157 -0.06 -7.35 5.64
C LEU A 157 1.12 -6.53 6.15
N TYR A 158 0.90 -5.69 7.17
CA TYR A 158 1.94 -4.86 7.74
C TYR A 158 2.72 -5.53 8.87
N ALA A 159 2.09 -6.41 9.66
CA ALA A 159 2.73 -7.03 10.82
C ALA A 159 3.54 -8.29 10.46
N ALA A 160 3.01 -9.17 9.62
CA ALA A 160 3.63 -10.45 9.33
C ALA A 160 5.04 -10.34 8.72
N PRO A 161 5.31 -9.45 7.75
CA PRO A 161 6.67 -9.30 7.21
C PRO A 161 7.70 -8.82 8.24
N VAL A 162 7.27 -8.02 9.24
CA VAL A 162 8.16 -7.58 10.31
C VAL A 162 8.56 -8.76 11.20
N HIS A 163 7.63 -9.68 11.50
CA HIS A 163 7.96 -10.91 12.22
C HIS A 163 8.98 -11.77 11.46
N ILE A 164 8.83 -11.90 10.14
CA ILE A 164 9.80 -12.64 9.31
C ILE A 164 11.16 -11.94 9.32
N ALA A 165 11.21 -10.61 9.19
CA ALA A 165 12.47 -9.87 9.26
C ALA A 165 13.23 -10.16 10.55
N LEU A 166 12.52 -10.11 11.70
CA LEU A 166 13.09 -10.39 13.00
C LEU A 166 13.56 -11.85 13.14
N SER A 167 12.76 -12.81 12.63
CA SER A 167 13.09 -14.24 12.73
C SER A 167 14.27 -14.65 11.85
N TYR A 168 14.44 -13.99 10.70
CA TYR A 168 15.54 -14.28 9.76
C TYR A 168 16.78 -13.42 9.99
N GLY A 169 16.78 -12.53 10.98
CA GLY A 169 17.89 -11.62 11.24
C GLY A 169 18.19 -10.66 10.07
N ILE A 170 17.16 -10.31 9.29
CA ILE A 170 17.30 -9.39 8.15
C ILE A 170 17.11 -7.97 8.65
N PRO A 171 18.11 -7.08 8.53
CA PRO A 171 18.11 -5.80 9.22
C PRO A 171 17.32 -4.69 8.52
N LEU A 172 16.86 -4.92 7.27
CA LEU A 172 16.19 -3.92 6.45
C LEU A 172 14.88 -4.44 5.88
N MET A 173 13.84 -3.60 5.92
CA MET A 173 12.57 -3.87 5.25
C MET A 173 12.10 -2.64 4.49
N PHE A 174 11.56 -2.84 3.28
CA PHE A 174 11.00 -1.81 2.43
C PHE A 174 9.49 -1.92 2.31
N TYR A 175 8.75 -0.91 2.74
CA TYR A 175 7.38 -0.66 2.26
C TYR A 175 7.39 0.16 0.97
N GLY A 176 6.28 0.14 0.24
CA GLY A 176 6.13 0.87 -1.01
C GLY A 176 5.94 2.38 -0.81
N GLU A 177 4.68 2.78 -0.74
CA GLU A 177 4.30 4.19 -0.59
C GLU A 177 4.35 4.68 0.86
N ASN A 178 4.64 5.96 1.01
CA ASN A 178 4.44 6.68 2.25
C ASN A 178 3.02 7.29 2.26
N PRO A 179 2.11 6.85 3.15
CA PRO A 179 0.74 7.36 3.21
C PRO A 179 0.63 8.86 3.47
N ALA A 180 1.62 9.46 4.14
CA ALA A 180 1.64 10.92 4.32
C ALA A 180 1.74 11.67 2.99
N HIS A 181 2.46 11.11 2.02
CA HIS A 181 2.65 11.71 0.70
C HIS A 181 1.51 11.40 -0.27
N THR A 182 0.90 10.23 -0.17
CA THR A 182 -0.11 9.76 -1.16
C THR A 182 -1.53 10.19 -0.80
N ILE A 183 -1.89 10.09 0.48
CA ILE A 183 -3.26 10.39 0.95
C ILE A 183 -3.33 11.43 2.06
N GLY A 184 -2.18 11.98 2.48
CA GLY A 184 -2.10 13.02 3.50
C GLY A 184 -2.31 12.51 4.94
N GLU A 185 -2.09 11.22 5.20
CA GLU A 185 -2.12 10.69 6.55
C GLU A 185 -0.97 11.22 7.39
N LYS A 186 -1.28 11.71 8.59
CA LYS A 186 -0.31 12.32 9.50
C LYS A 186 0.61 11.34 10.24
N HIS A 187 0.45 10.04 10.02
CA HIS A 187 1.20 9.01 10.75
C HIS A 187 2.58 8.72 10.16
N GLY A 188 2.83 9.13 8.92
CA GLY A 188 4.14 9.07 8.28
C GLY A 188 4.86 10.39 8.48
N GLU A 189 6.14 10.35 8.83
CA GLU A 189 7.01 11.50 8.67
C GLU A 189 7.17 11.79 7.17
N LEU A 190 7.48 13.04 6.83
CA LEU A 190 7.78 13.42 5.43
C LEU A 190 9.16 12.93 4.99
N THR A 191 9.64 11.83 5.57
CA THR A 191 10.94 11.20 5.38
C THR A 191 10.78 9.81 4.78
N GLY A 192 11.89 9.12 4.54
CA GLY A 192 11.91 7.72 4.13
C GLY A 192 11.67 6.73 5.27
N ASP A 193 11.66 7.16 6.54
CA ASP A 193 11.42 6.28 7.68
C ASP A 193 9.97 5.83 7.73
N ALA A 194 9.76 4.51 7.78
CA ALA A 194 8.45 3.89 7.79
C ALA A 194 8.03 3.34 9.18
N ILE A 195 8.81 3.56 10.24
CA ILE A 195 8.46 3.06 11.58
C ILE A 195 7.12 3.62 12.09
N GLY A 196 6.73 4.79 11.61
CA GLY A 196 5.46 5.43 11.92
C GLY A 196 4.22 4.70 11.42
N ILE A 197 4.33 3.79 10.45
CA ILE A 197 3.20 3.05 9.87
C ILE A 197 2.38 2.29 10.92
N ARG A 198 3.01 1.79 11.98
CA ARG A 198 2.37 1.12 13.12
C ARG A 198 1.30 1.95 13.83
N LYS A 199 1.32 3.28 13.64
CA LYS A 199 0.31 4.22 14.16
C LYS A 199 -0.83 4.47 13.17
N GLY A 200 -0.77 3.88 11.99
CA GLY A 200 -1.79 4.00 10.95
C GLY A 200 -3.16 3.55 11.44
N ASN A 201 -4.22 4.14 10.88
CA ASN A 201 -5.61 3.93 11.34
C ASN A 201 -6.02 2.46 11.39
N THR A 202 -5.49 1.63 10.49
CA THR A 202 -5.79 0.20 10.42
C THR A 202 -4.99 -0.63 11.43
N ILE A 203 -3.76 -0.21 11.74
CA ILE A 203 -2.78 -0.99 12.50
C ILE A 203 -2.74 -0.56 13.97
N LYS A 204 -3.11 0.70 14.26
CA LYS A 204 -2.98 1.32 15.58
C LYS A 204 -3.58 0.46 16.70
N GLY A 205 -2.71 0.04 17.62
CA GLY A 205 -3.08 -0.75 18.77
C GLY A 205 -3.35 -2.24 18.50
N GLY A 206 -3.16 -2.68 17.27
CA GLY A 206 -3.30 -4.08 16.87
C GLY A 206 -4.71 -4.64 16.98
N PRO A 207 -4.86 -5.97 16.83
CA PRO A 207 -6.17 -6.63 16.79
C PRO A 207 -6.97 -6.53 18.09
N LEU A 208 -6.32 -6.45 19.24
CA LEU A 208 -7.00 -6.32 20.52
C LEU A 208 -7.76 -4.98 20.64
N ASN A 209 -7.23 -3.91 20.08
CA ASN A 209 -7.89 -2.59 20.06
C ASN A 209 -9.12 -2.54 19.14
N LEU A 210 -9.28 -3.50 18.23
CA LEU A 210 -10.52 -3.64 17.46
C LEU A 210 -11.68 -4.09 18.36
N GLY A 211 -11.38 -4.68 19.54
CA GLY A 211 -12.36 -5.30 20.43
C GLY A 211 -12.81 -6.68 19.93
N PHE A 212 -12.04 -7.32 19.06
CA PHE A 212 -12.24 -8.71 18.64
C PHE A 212 -11.61 -9.65 19.66
N LYS A 213 -12.36 -10.66 20.10
CA LYS A 213 -11.87 -11.67 21.03
C LYS A 213 -11.31 -12.86 20.24
N PHE A 214 -10.01 -13.06 20.32
CA PHE A 214 -9.34 -14.24 19.78
C PHE A 214 -9.40 -15.39 20.78
N THR A 215 -9.48 -16.61 20.26
CA THR A 215 -9.57 -17.83 21.10
C THR A 215 -8.21 -18.22 21.67
N LYS A 216 -7.16 -18.05 20.85
CA LYS A 216 -5.78 -18.39 21.22
C LYS A 216 -4.83 -17.23 20.88
N LYS A 217 -3.72 -17.16 21.62
CA LYS A 217 -2.68 -16.15 21.38
C LYS A 217 -2.03 -16.32 19.98
N SER A 218 -1.89 -17.54 19.51
CA SER A 218 -1.41 -17.86 18.17
C SER A 218 -2.25 -17.25 17.05
N ASP A 219 -3.57 -17.15 17.25
CA ASP A 219 -4.52 -16.70 16.23
C ASP A 219 -4.33 -15.24 15.82
N TYR A 220 -3.72 -14.42 16.66
CA TYR A 220 -3.48 -13.00 16.37
C TYR A 220 -2.01 -12.62 16.23
N PHE A 221 -1.09 -13.58 16.32
CA PHE A 221 0.35 -13.30 16.29
C PHE A 221 0.77 -12.49 15.07
N PHE A 222 0.40 -12.91 13.87
CA PHE A 222 0.74 -12.22 12.63
C PHE A 222 -0.10 -10.97 12.34
N TYR A 223 -1.18 -10.74 13.08
CA TYR A 223 -1.94 -9.49 13.01
C TYR A 223 -1.37 -8.40 13.93
N ASN A 224 -0.55 -8.78 14.91
CA ASN A 224 -0.03 -7.88 15.91
C ASN A 224 1.36 -7.39 15.53
N TYR A 225 1.48 -6.09 15.31
CA TYR A 225 2.76 -5.48 14.92
C TYR A 225 3.78 -5.61 16.06
N PRO A 226 5.03 -6.06 15.78
CA PRO A 226 6.06 -6.21 16.80
C PRO A 226 6.33 -4.93 17.58
N SER A 227 6.68 -5.07 18.86
CA SER A 227 6.99 -3.92 19.72
C SER A 227 8.24 -3.17 19.22
N LEU A 228 8.27 -1.85 19.49
CA LEU A 228 9.47 -1.05 19.19
C LEU A 228 10.73 -1.60 19.84
N LYS A 229 10.59 -2.16 21.05
CA LYS A 229 11.70 -2.80 21.78
C LYS A 229 12.28 -3.96 20.98
N ASN A 230 11.43 -4.79 20.37
CA ASN A 230 11.90 -5.91 19.54
C ASN A 230 12.55 -5.41 18.24
N ILE A 231 11.95 -4.43 17.58
CA ILE A 231 12.49 -3.83 16.35
C ILE A 231 13.87 -3.21 16.63
N SER A 232 13.99 -2.42 17.69
CA SER A 232 15.24 -1.76 18.07
C SER A 232 16.34 -2.75 18.50
N ARG A 233 16.00 -3.77 19.30
CA ARG A 233 16.96 -4.81 19.74
C ARG A 233 17.57 -5.57 18.57
N ASN A 234 16.79 -5.79 17.51
CA ASN A 234 17.23 -6.49 16.29
C ASN A 234 17.79 -5.51 15.24
N ASN A 235 17.96 -4.25 15.57
CA ASN A 235 18.49 -3.22 14.67
C ASN A 235 17.75 -3.18 13.31
N LEU A 236 16.41 -3.43 13.31
CA LEU A 236 15.63 -3.48 12.08
C LEU A 236 15.23 -2.07 11.64
N LYS A 237 15.67 -1.67 10.45
CA LYS A 237 15.21 -0.45 9.76
C LYS A 237 14.04 -0.76 8.83
N ILE A 238 13.02 0.07 8.88
CA ILE A 238 11.81 -0.04 8.04
C ILE A 238 11.68 1.26 7.24
N ILE A 239 11.70 1.16 5.91
CA ILE A 239 11.87 2.29 5.00
C ILE A 239 10.75 2.32 3.95
N TYR A 240 10.27 3.52 3.60
CA TYR A 240 9.42 3.73 2.44
C TYR A 240 10.26 3.84 1.16
N LEU A 241 10.32 2.78 0.36
CA LEU A 241 11.11 2.76 -0.86
C LEU A 241 10.66 3.81 -1.89
N GLY A 242 9.35 4.06 -1.98
CA GLY A 242 8.79 5.06 -2.89
C GLY A 242 9.25 6.49 -2.62
N TYR A 243 9.74 6.79 -1.40
CA TYR A 243 10.35 8.07 -1.07
C TYR A 243 11.66 8.32 -1.87
N TYR A 244 12.36 7.26 -2.23
CA TYR A 244 13.65 7.28 -2.94
C TYR A 244 13.51 7.07 -4.45
N ILE A 245 12.31 6.85 -4.97
CA ILE A 245 12.05 6.64 -6.39
C ILE A 245 11.32 7.86 -6.95
N LYS A 246 11.99 8.60 -7.86
CA LYS A 246 11.49 9.89 -8.38
C LYS A 246 10.13 9.80 -9.06
N ASP A 247 9.86 8.69 -9.73
CA ASP A 247 8.64 8.44 -10.50
C ASP A 247 7.73 7.37 -9.87
N TRP A 248 7.70 7.31 -8.53
CA TRP A 248 6.82 6.43 -7.79
C TRP A 248 5.38 6.93 -7.84
N TYR A 249 4.61 6.40 -8.79
CA TYR A 249 3.19 6.68 -8.97
C TYR A 249 2.47 5.42 -9.44
N GLY A 250 1.22 5.24 -9.02
CA GLY A 250 0.45 4.04 -9.30
C GLY A 250 0.39 3.67 -10.79
N TYR A 251 0.15 4.65 -11.67
CA TYR A 251 0.12 4.42 -13.12
C TYR A 251 1.50 4.04 -13.69
N LYS A 252 2.58 4.71 -13.26
CA LYS A 252 3.94 4.37 -13.72
C LYS A 252 4.41 3.04 -13.20
N ASN A 253 4.11 2.73 -11.94
CA ASN A 253 4.39 1.42 -11.35
C ASN A 253 3.64 0.31 -12.11
N ALA A 254 2.36 0.55 -12.48
CA ALA A 254 1.58 -0.40 -13.27
C ALA A 254 2.17 -0.61 -14.68
N LYS A 255 2.54 0.46 -15.38
CA LYS A 255 3.19 0.36 -16.69
C LYS A 255 4.49 -0.45 -16.61
N PHE A 256 5.32 -0.18 -15.60
CA PHE A 256 6.53 -0.94 -15.34
C PHE A 256 6.22 -2.42 -15.07
N ALA A 257 5.25 -2.70 -14.19
CA ALA A 257 4.87 -4.07 -13.82
C ALA A 257 4.33 -4.86 -15.01
N ILE A 258 3.49 -4.25 -15.85
CA ILE A 258 2.95 -4.87 -17.08
C ILE A 258 4.09 -5.27 -18.01
N ASN A 259 5.10 -4.44 -18.19
CA ASN A 259 6.29 -4.77 -18.98
C ASN A 259 7.13 -5.92 -18.37
N LYS A 260 6.93 -6.24 -17.09
CA LYS A 260 7.54 -7.38 -16.41
C LYS A 260 6.63 -8.61 -16.33
N GLY A 261 5.45 -8.56 -16.96
CA GLY A 261 4.50 -9.68 -17.03
C GLY A 261 3.36 -9.62 -16.00
N PHE A 262 3.19 -8.50 -15.30
CA PHE A 262 2.03 -8.29 -14.41
C PHE A 262 0.72 -8.31 -15.21
N LYS A 263 -0.25 -9.08 -14.74
CA LYS A 263 -1.60 -9.16 -15.29
C LYS A 263 -2.53 -8.25 -14.50
N LYS A 264 -3.32 -7.45 -15.21
CA LYS A 264 -4.36 -6.58 -14.64
C LYS A 264 -5.76 -7.17 -14.88
N ARG A 265 -6.78 -6.65 -14.19
CA ARG A 265 -8.18 -6.92 -14.51
C ARG A 265 -8.55 -6.35 -15.87
N THR A 266 -9.41 -7.07 -16.58
CA THR A 266 -9.97 -6.65 -17.88
C THR A 266 -11.40 -6.13 -17.76
N ASP A 267 -12.01 -6.23 -16.58
CA ASP A 267 -13.37 -5.74 -16.32
C ASP A 267 -13.46 -4.22 -16.53
N LYS A 268 -14.59 -3.78 -17.08
CA LYS A 268 -14.84 -2.34 -17.32
C LYS A 268 -14.97 -1.56 -16.01
N PRO A 269 -14.57 -0.27 -15.97
CA PRO A 269 -14.66 0.56 -14.77
C PRO A 269 -16.05 0.64 -14.15
N ILE A 270 -17.11 0.58 -14.96
CA ILE A 270 -18.50 0.58 -14.48
C ILE A 270 -18.83 -0.66 -13.64
N ASN A 271 -18.07 -1.74 -13.76
CA ASN A 271 -18.30 -2.97 -13.01
C ASN A 271 -17.44 -3.04 -11.74
N THR A 272 -16.34 -2.27 -11.66
CA THR A 272 -15.32 -2.44 -10.62
C THR A 272 -15.06 -1.19 -9.80
N GLY A 273 -15.46 0.01 -10.28
CA GLY A 273 -15.01 1.26 -9.67
C GLY A 273 -13.49 1.42 -9.69
N ASP A 274 -12.81 0.82 -10.68
CA ASP A 274 -11.37 0.96 -10.92
C ASP A 274 -11.14 1.31 -12.39
N LEU A 275 -10.51 2.47 -12.65
CA LEU A 275 -10.34 3.00 -14.01
C LEU A 275 -9.40 2.15 -14.85
N TRP A 276 -8.39 1.56 -14.26
CA TRP A 276 -7.28 0.97 -14.98
C TRP A 276 -7.11 -0.53 -14.77
N GLY A 277 -7.82 -1.10 -13.79
CA GLY A 277 -7.84 -2.53 -13.50
C GLY A 277 -6.56 -3.10 -12.88
N PHE A 278 -5.67 -2.26 -12.35
CA PHE A 278 -4.42 -2.72 -11.77
C PHE A 278 -4.34 -2.65 -10.24
N THR A 279 -5.44 -2.29 -9.57
CA THR A 279 -5.46 -2.15 -8.12
C THR A 279 -6.19 -3.31 -7.47
N GLY A 280 -5.56 -3.94 -6.45
CA GLY A 280 -6.18 -5.03 -5.69
C GLY A 280 -6.62 -6.19 -6.58
N VAL A 281 -5.76 -6.59 -7.51
CA VAL A 281 -6.07 -7.66 -8.48
C VAL A 281 -6.07 -9.04 -7.85
N ASP A 282 -5.50 -9.17 -6.68
CA ASP A 282 -5.35 -10.37 -5.88
C ASP A 282 -6.59 -10.71 -5.03
N ASP A 283 -7.53 -9.75 -4.88
CA ASP A 283 -8.72 -9.92 -4.02
C ASP A 283 -9.95 -9.20 -4.58
N ASP A 284 -11.01 -9.95 -4.90
CA ASP A 284 -12.29 -9.41 -5.37
C ASP A 284 -13.08 -8.69 -4.26
N ILE A 285 -12.91 -9.06 -2.99
CA ILE A 285 -13.59 -8.43 -1.84
C ILE A 285 -13.16 -6.97 -1.71
N ARG A 286 -11.95 -6.64 -2.15
CA ARG A 286 -11.47 -5.26 -2.18
C ARG A 286 -12.39 -4.33 -2.99
N LEU A 287 -12.96 -4.79 -4.10
CA LEU A 287 -13.90 -3.98 -4.91
C LEU A 287 -15.17 -3.66 -4.11
N VAL A 288 -15.70 -4.63 -3.38
CA VAL A 288 -16.86 -4.45 -2.50
C VAL A 288 -16.50 -3.47 -1.36
N ASN A 289 -15.31 -3.60 -0.77
CA ASN A 289 -14.86 -2.68 0.28
C ASN A 289 -14.70 -1.23 -0.23
N GLN A 290 -14.28 -1.03 -1.47
CA GLN A 290 -14.22 0.30 -2.08
C GLN A 290 -15.62 0.88 -2.35
N TYR A 291 -16.59 0.02 -2.72
CA TYR A 291 -17.99 0.41 -2.79
C TYR A 291 -18.56 0.82 -1.43
N LEU A 292 -18.29 0.06 -0.37
CA LEU A 292 -18.67 0.44 1.01
C LEU A 292 -18.01 1.76 1.45
N LYS A 293 -16.76 2.01 1.05
CA LYS A 293 -16.09 3.29 1.27
C LYS A 293 -16.86 4.44 0.60
N TYR A 294 -17.31 4.25 -0.64
CA TYR A 294 -18.12 5.23 -1.35
C TYR A 294 -19.44 5.53 -0.62
N LEU A 295 -20.17 4.50 -0.21
CA LEU A 295 -21.42 4.65 0.55
C LEU A 295 -21.21 5.40 1.87
N LYS A 296 -20.08 5.15 2.54
CA LYS A 296 -19.76 5.73 3.85
C LYS A 296 -19.27 7.16 3.78
N TYR A 297 -18.47 7.51 2.79
CA TYR A 297 -17.75 8.79 2.74
C TYR A 297 -18.11 9.65 1.52
N GLY A 298 -18.93 9.16 0.59
CA GLY A 298 -19.30 9.86 -0.64
C GLY A 298 -18.17 9.92 -1.68
N PHE A 299 -17.14 9.08 -1.57
CA PHE A 299 -16.09 8.92 -2.57
C PHE A 299 -15.50 7.51 -2.55
N GLY A 300 -15.18 7.00 -3.72
CA GLY A 300 -14.64 5.65 -3.94
C GLY A 300 -13.19 5.64 -4.40
N HIS A 301 -12.82 4.55 -5.08
CA HIS A 301 -11.46 4.37 -5.58
C HIS A 301 -11.16 5.20 -6.83
N VAL A 302 -12.16 5.44 -7.68
CA VAL A 302 -12.01 6.28 -8.87
C VAL A 302 -11.60 7.70 -8.49
N THR A 303 -12.19 8.25 -7.40
CA THR A 303 -11.76 9.56 -6.88
C THR A 303 -10.27 9.55 -6.50
N ASP A 304 -9.76 8.49 -5.85
CA ASP A 304 -8.32 8.40 -5.53
C ASP A 304 -7.46 8.39 -6.80
N GLN A 305 -7.87 7.62 -7.80
CA GLN A 305 -7.14 7.48 -9.06
C GLN A 305 -7.09 8.77 -9.88
N VAL A 306 -8.21 9.48 -9.99
CA VAL A 306 -8.22 10.77 -10.72
C VAL A 306 -7.44 11.86 -9.99
N ILE A 307 -7.40 11.84 -8.64
CA ILE A 307 -6.57 12.75 -7.85
C ILE A 307 -5.09 12.56 -8.22
N GLU A 308 -4.63 11.31 -8.25
CA GLU A 308 -3.27 11.00 -8.68
C GLU A 308 -3.02 11.45 -10.13
N ALA A 309 -3.95 11.19 -11.04
CA ALA A 309 -3.83 11.57 -12.44
C ALA A 309 -3.76 13.10 -12.64
N ILE A 310 -4.52 13.88 -11.86
CA ILE A 310 -4.44 15.35 -11.85
C ILE A 310 -3.05 15.80 -11.36
N HIS A 311 -2.55 15.22 -10.28
CA HIS A 311 -1.21 15.55 -9.76
C HIS A 311 -0.11 15.27 -10.77
N GLN A 312 -0.27 14.24 -11.60
CA GLN A 312 0.65 13.85 -12.65
C GLN A 312 0.46 14.63 -13.97
N GLY A 313 -0.58 15.43 -14.09
CA GLY A 313 -0.91 16.17 -15.32
C GLY A 313 -1.52 15.32 -16.44
N PHE A 314 -2.04 14.11 -16.11
CA PHE A 314 -2.71 13.24 -17.07
C PHE A 314 -4.18 13.61 -17.29
N LEU A 315 -4.79 14.29 -16.31
CA LEU A 315 -6.18 14.75 -16.37
C LEU A 315 -6.29 16.20 -15.88
N THR A 316 -7.16 16.94 -16.52
CA THR A 316 -7.67 18.19 -15.97
C THR A 316 -8.69 17.90 -14.86
N ARG A 317 -9.00 18.90 -14.05
CA ARG A 317 -10.02 18.78 -13.01
C ARG A 317 -11.40 18.52 -13.60
N GLU A 318 -11.71 19.15 -14.73
CA GLU A 318 -12.99 19.04 -15.44
C GLU A 318 -13.21 17.64 -16.02
N GLU A 319 -12.20 17.06 -16.63
CA GLU A 319 -12.20 15.66 -17.09
C GLU A 319 -12.40 14.69 -15.93
N ALA A 320 -11.68 14.92 -14.83
CA ALA A 320 -11.79 14.10 -13.62
C ALA A 320 -13.20 14.15 -13.01
N ILE A 321 -13.88 15.31 -13.01
CA ILE A 321 -15.29 15.42 -12.55
C ILE A 321 -16.21 14.51 -13.39
N LYS A 322 -16.05 14.50 -14.71
CA LYS A 322 -16.86 13.65 -15.61
C LYS A 322 -16.63 12.17 -15.32
N ILE A 323 -15.37 11.77 -15.11
CA ILE A 323 -14.98 10.39 -14.79
C ILE A 323 -15.56 9.95 -13.44
N VAL A 324 -15.40 10.77 -12.40
CA VAL A 324 -15.93 10.49 -11.06
C VAL A 324 -17.43 10.32 -11.08
N LYS A 325 -18.17 11.26 -11.71
CA LYS A 325 -19.63 11.16 -11.86
C LYS A 325 -20.09 9.87 -12.52
N LYS A 326 -19.29 9.31 -13.42
CA LYS A 326 -19.65 8.11 -14.20
C LYS A 326 -19.30 6.80 -13.51
N TYR A 327 -18.18 6.75 -12.80
CA TYR A 327 -17.60 5.48 -12.37
C TYR A 327 -17.35 5.35 -10.86
N ASP A 328 -17.34 6.47 -10.10
CA ASP A 328 -17.03 6.37 -8.68
C ASP A 328 -18.17 5.71 -7.91
N GLY A 329 -17.83 4.76 -7.05
CA GLY A 329 -18.84 3.93 -6.38
C GLY A 329 -19.46 2.82 -7.23
N ALA A 330 -18.97 2.59 -8.45
CA ALA A 330 -19.43 1.46 -9.24
C ALA A 330 -18.91 0.13 -8.67
N CYS A 331 -19.81 -0.85 -8.56
CA CYS A 331 -19.48 -2.23 -8.18
C CYS A 331 -20.59 -3.14 -8.73
N SER A 332 -20.25 -4.09 -9.60
CA SER A 332 -21.27 -4.98 -10.17
C SER A 332 -21.77 -5.99 -9.14
N GLN A 333 -23.02 -6.40 -9.31
CA GLN A 333 -23.66 -7.41 -8.46
C GLN A 333 -22.88 -8.72 -8.40
N LYS A 334 -22.19 -9.08 -9.47
CA LYS A 334 -21.27 -10.23 -9.57
C LYS A 334 -20.27 -10.27 -8.41
N TYR A 335 -19.70 -9.10 -8.00
CA TYR A 335 -18.74 -9.02 -6.90
C TYR A 335 -19.43 -8.98 -5.54
N ILE A 336 -20.57 -8.29 -5.44
CA ILE A 336 -21.35 -8.19 -4.20
C ILE A 336 -21.87 -9.58 -3.78
N LEU A 337 -22.35 -10.39 -4.73
CA LEU A 337 -22.87 -11.74 -4.46
C LEU A 337 -21.79 -12.77 -4.11
N LYS A 338 -20.53 -12.53 -4.46
CA LYS A 338 -19.41 -13.37 -4.01
C LYS A 338 -19.08 -13.20 -2.53
N PHE A 339 -19.49 -12.09 -1.98
CA PHE A 339 -19.23 -11.71 -0.58
C PHE A 339 -20.34 -12.21 0.35
#